data_087884a75cdec3bb233f31d7e30f2b7c
#
_entry.id   087884a75cdec3bb233f31d7e30f2b7c
#
_cell.length_a   1.000
_cell.length_b   1.000
_cell.length_c   1.000
_cell.angle_alpha   90.00
_cell.angle_beta   90.00
_cell.angle_gamma   90.00
#
_symmetry.space_group_name_H-M   'P 1'
#
loop_
_entity.id
_entity.type
_entity.pdbx_description
1 polymer ?
#
loop_
_entity_poly.entity_id
_entity_poly.type
_entity_poly.pdbx_seq_one_letter_code
_entity_poly.pdbx_strand_id
1 'polypeptide(L)'
;RRILHQLIRKEGVKLNNLTDIKSMTLDELTDFVTENGFPKFRAKQIYDWLYKNVTDFDDMRNISADLKTFLKSSSYISVANIEKKLVSRYDKTVKYLFSFNDGECVESVVMSYKHGYSICISTQVGCKMGCTFCATGKSGFSRSLAPSEMLGQIETAQRDLNIRISNIVLMGMGEPLDNFDNVVKFLRLVSSDNGLNIGMRHITLSTCGIVPKIYELAKLHLGITLSVSLHAP
;
A
#
# COMPACT_ATOMS: atom_id res chain seq x y z
N ARG A 1 15.89 16.55 -5.49
CA ARG A 1 14.84 15.49 -5.51
C ARG A 1 14.94 14.57 -6.75
N ARG A 2 15.02 15.10 -7.98
CA ARG A 2 15.23 14.30 -9.21
C ARG A 2 16.54 13.52 -9.24
N ILE A 3 17.60 14.05 -8.65
CA ILE A 3 18.95 13.45 -8.67
C ILE A 3 19.03 12.18 -7.80
N LEU A 4 18.38 12.14 -6.64
CA LEU A 4 18.33 10.96 -5.77
C LEU A 4 17.53 9.82 -6.41
N HIS A 5 16.39 10.12 -7.04
CA HIS A 5 15.62 9.16 -7.83
C HIS A 5 16.38 8.63 -9.07
N GLN A 6 17.20 9.47 -9.71
CA GLN A 6 18.06 9.05 -10.82
C GLN A 6 19.25 8.21 -10.36
N LEU A 7 19.78 8.44 -9.15
CA LEU A 7 20.85 7.63 -8.56
C LEU A 7 20.33 6.24 -8.14
N ILE A 8 19.14 6.16 -7.55
CA ILE A 8 18.49 4.88 -7.21
C ILE A 8 18.23 4.04 -8.47
N ARG A 9 17.80 4.65 -9.58
CA ARG A 9 17.67 3.97 -10.90
C ARG A 9 19.00 3.55 -11.52
N LYS A 10 20.11 4.27 -11.28
CA LYS A 10 21.42 3.99 -11.89
C LYS A 10 22.29 3.02 -11.09
N GLU A 11 22.15 2.96 -9.77
CA GLU A 11 23.04 2.15 -8.93
C GLU A 11 22.42 0.88 -8.37
N GLY A 12 21.12 0.60 -8.67
CA GLY A 12 20.45 -0.61 -8.18
C GLY A 12 20.71 -0.82 -6.70
N VAL A 13 20.44 0.22 -5.86
CA VAL A 13 20.55 0.07 -4.41
C VAL A 13 19.70 -1.12 -4.04
N LYS A 14 20.36 -2.21 -3.67
CA LYS A 14 19.72 -3.44 -3.24
C LYS A 14 18.97 -3.11 -1.95
N LEU A 15 17.67 -2.81 -2.07
CA LEU A 15 16.73 -2.73 -0.93
C LEU A 15 16.65 -4.06 -0.16
N ASN A 16 17.27 -5.11 -0.69
CA ASN A 16 17.22 -6.48 -0.19
C ASN A 16 17.67 -6.64 1.27
N ASN A 17 18.36 -5.65 1.84
CA ASN A 17 18.82 -5.67 3.23
C ASN A 17 18.19 -4.56 4.10
N LEU A 18 17.29 -3.74 3.54
CA LEU A 18 16.64 -2.66 4.28
C LEU A 18 15.21 -3.05 4.66
N THR A 19 14.83 -2.68 5.86
CA THR A 19 13.50 -2.95 6.38
C THR A 19 12.48 -1.91 5.90
N ASP A 20 11.36 -2.35 5.34
CA ASP A 20 10.22 -1.50 5.00
C ASP A 20 9.44 -1.15 6.26
N ILE A 21 9.78 -0.02 6.90
CA ILE A 21 9.16 0.37 8.18
C ILE A 21 7.70 0.80 8.02
N LYS A 22 7.26 1.19 6.83
CA LYS A 22 5.89 1.58 6.58
C LYS A 22 4.94 0.38 6.47
N SER A 23 5.48 -0.80 6.24
CA SER A 23 4.74 -2.07 6.33
C SER A 23 4.61 -2.61 7.76
N MET A 24 5.21 -1.97 8.75
CA MET A 24 5.14 -2.40 10.15
C MET A 24 3.89 -1.89 10.86
N THR A 25 3.31 -2.72 11.71
CA THR A 25 2.37 -2.27 12.74
C THR A 25 3.11 -1.44 13.79
N LEU A 26 2.37 -0.72 14.65
CA LEU A 26 3.00 0.04 15.73
C LEU A 26 3.77 -0.86 16.71
N ASP A 27 3.27 -2.08 16.95
CA ASP A 27 3.94 -3.05 17.82
C ASP A 27 5.24 -3.55 17.18
N GLU A 28 5.21 -3.97 15.91
CA GLU A 28 6.41 -4.39 15.17
C GLU A 28 7.46 -3.27 15.08
N LEU A 29 7.00 -2.02 14.87
CA LEU A 29 7.91 -0.87 14.86
C LEU A 29 8.48 -0.60 16.25
N THR A 30 7.69 -0.88 17.31
CA THR A 30 8.17 -0.76 18.68
C THR A 30 9.27 -1.77 18.97
N ASP A 31 9.07 -3.02 18.58
CA ASP A 31 10.08 -4.08 18.75
C ASP A 31 11.33 -3.73 17.94
N PHE A 32 11.19 -3.34 16.68
CA PHE A 32 12.30 -2.91 15.83
C PHE A 32 13.13 -1.79 16.46
N VAL A 33 12.49 -0.77 17.03
CA VAL A 33 13.15 0.37 17.64
C VAL A 33 13.86 -0.03 18.95
N THR A 34 13.20 -0.84 19.80
CA THR A 34 13.74 -1.24 21.11
C THR A 34 14.86 -2.26 20.99
N GLU A 35 14.79 -3.21 20.08
CA GLU A 35 15.85 -4.19 19.80
C GLU A 35 17.14 -3.50 19.31
N ASN A 36 17.02 -2.31 18.72
CA ASN A 36 18.15 -1.51 18.27
C ASN A 36 18.58 -0.43 19.28
N GLY A 37 18.14 -0.55 20.54
CA GLY A 37 18.63 0.26 21.66
C GLY A 37 17.98 1.64 21.80
N PHE A 38 16.87 1.91 21.09
CA PHE A 38 16.17 3.18 21.20
C PHE A 38 14.96 3.07 22.13
N PRO A 39 14.57 4.15 22.82
CA PRO A 39 13.43 4.16 23.73
C PRO A 39 12.09 3.85 23.01
N LYS A 40 11.22 3.05 23.62
CA LYS A 40 9.92 2.61 23.11
C LYS A 40 9.05 3.74 22.52
N PHE A 41 9.02 4.91 23.15
CA PHE A 41 8.20 6.05 22.70
C PHE A 41 8.60 6.58 21.30
N ARG A 42 9.83 6.29 20.85
CA ARG A 42 10.30 6.68 19.52
C ARG A 42 9.54 6.01 18.41
N ALA A 43 9.10 4.77 18.61
CA ALA A 43 8.27 4.06 17.64
C ALA A 43 6.98 4.83 17.32
N LYS A 44 6.27 5.33 18.35
CA LYS A 44 5.07 6.14 18.14
C LYS A 44 5.36 7.43 17.38
N GLN A 45 6.49 8.10 17.67
CA GLN A 45 6.89 9.30 16.94
C GLN A 45 7.15 9.01 15.46
N ILE A 46 7.88 7.92 15.15
CA ILE A 46 8.14 7.51 13.76
C ILE A 46 6.82 7.17 13.07
N TYR A 47 5.98 6.37 13.72
CA TYR A 47 4.68 5.95 13.19
C TYR A 47 3.80 7.15 12.81
N ASP A 48 3.69 8.15 13.70
CA ASP A 48 2.93 9.37 13.44
C ASP A 48 3.47 10.17 12.25
N TRP A 49 4.78 10.14 12.00
CA TRP A 49 5.38 10.77 10.83
C TRP A 49 5.10 10.00 9.55
N LEU A 50 5.15 8.67 9.58
CA LEU A 50 4.85 7.84 8.41
C LEU A 50 3.46 8.12 7.84
N TYR A 51 2.46 8.39 8.71
CA TYR A 51 1.10 8.76 8.29
C TYR A 51 0.87 10.26 8.06
N LYS A 52 1.91 11.09 8.24
CA LYS A 52 1.93 12.49 7.79
C LYS A 52 2.55 12.67 6.40
N ASN A 53 2.65 11.59 5.65
CA ASN A 53 3.17 11.58 4.28
C ASN A 53 4.63 12.04 4.14
N VAL A 54 5.47 11.81 5.13
CA VAL A 54 6.91 12.00 4.97
C VAL A 54 7.48 10.95 4.02
N THR A 55 8.43 11.36 3.21
CA THR A 55 9.12 10.51 2.25
C THR A 55 10.62 10.40 2.53
N ASP A 56 11.08 11.13 3.55
CA ASP A 56 12.47 11.14 4.00
C ASP A 56 12.50 11.22 5.53
N PHE A 57 13.46 10.51 6.15
CA PHE A 57 13.67 10.54 7.59
C PHE A 57 14.10 11.93 8.11
N ASP A 58 14.71 12.76 7.25
CA ASP A 58 15.10 14.11 7.62
C ASP A 58 13.90 15.02 7.91
N ASP A 59 12.76 14.77 7.30
CA ASP A 59 11.52 15.51 7.53
C ASP A 59 10.90 15.26 8.91
N MET A 60 11.33 14.21 9.63
CA MET A 60 10.85 13.84 10.96
C MET A 60 11.49 14.72 12.05
N ARG A 61 10.91 15.90 12.31
CA ARG A 61 11.53 16.99 13.10
C ARG A 61 11.85 16.67 14.56
N ASN A 62 11.05 15.80 15.20
CA ASN A 62 11.20 15.45 16.63
C ASN A 62 11.95 14.13 16.86
N ILE A 63 12.64 13.62 15.85
CA ILE A 63 13.48 12.43 15.92
C ILE A 63 14.96 12.86 16.07
N SER A 64 15.70 12.20 16.98
CA SER A 64 17.11 12.48 17.20
C SER A 64 17.98 12.16 15.97
N ALA A 65 19.11 12.82 15.83
CA ALA A 65 20.04 12.61 14.73
C ALA A 65 20.54 11.15 14.66
N ASP A 66 20.86 10.55 15.81
CA ASP A 66 21.32 9.15 15.89
C ASP A 66 20.26 8.19 15.38
N LEU A 67 18.98 8.37 15.77
CA LEU A 67 17.89 7.54 15.30
C LEU A 67 17.64 7.73 13.79
N LYS A 68 17.74 8.97 13.27
CA LYS A 68 17.66 9.21 11.82
C LYS A 68 18.76 8.49 11.06
N THR A 69 20.00 8.56 11.56
CA THR A 69 21.14 7.87 10.96
C THR A 69 20.94 6.36 10.96
N PHE A 70 20.48 5.80 12.06
CA PHE A 70 20.12 4.38 12.16
C PHE A 70 19.04 4.01 11.14
N LEU A 71 17.92 4.74 11.11
CA LEU A 71 16.80 4.46 10.18
C LEU A 71 17.26 4.51 8.71
N LYS A 72 18.09 5.48 8.34
CA LYS A 72 18.64 5.59 6.98
C LYS A 72 19.52 4.40 6.58
N SER A 73 20.22 3.81 7.54
CA SER A 73 21.13 2.68 7.28
C SER A 73 20.44 1.32 7.33
N SER A 74 19.31 1.20 8.03
CA SER A 74 18.64 -0.08 8.31
C SER A 74 17.27 -0.24 7.68
N SER A 75 16.70 0.87 7.20
CA SER A 75 15.30 0.86 6.72
C SER A 75 15.05 1.85 5.58
N TYR A 76 13.86 1.75 4.99
CA TYR A 76 13.38 2.69 3.98
C TYR A 76 11.89 2.99 4.15
N ILE A 77 11.45 4.10 3.57
CA ILE A 77 10.04 4.47 3.45
C ILE A 77 9.60 4.19 2.02
N SER A 78 8.68 3.26 1.84
CA SER A 78 8.09 2.99 0.54
C SER A 78 7.17 4.14 0.11
N VAL A 79 7.30 4.58 -1.14
CA VAL A 79 6.52 5.68 -1.71
C VAL A 79 5.96 5.26 -3.06
N ALA A 80 4.66 5.45 -3.27
CA ALA A 80 4.05 5.33 -4.60
C ALA A 80 4.20 6.67 -5.34
N ASN A 81 4.91 6.66 -6.48
CA ASN A 81 5.10 7.85 -7.31
C ASN A 81 4.08 7.87 -8.45
N ILE A 82 3.55 9.04 -8.79
CA ILE A 82 2.63 9.18 -9.92
C ILE A 82 3.44 9.25 -11.22
N GLU A 83 3.38 8.19 -12.02
CA GLU A 83 3.95 8.17 -13.38
C GLU A 83 2.97 8.76 -14.40
N LYS A 84 1.68 8.47 -14.24
CA LYS A 84 0.63 8.99 -15.11
C LYS A 84 -0.66 9.19 -14.37
N LYS A 85 -1.37 10.26 -14.73
CA LYS A 85 -2.70 10.61 -14.21
C LYS A 85 -3.63 10.88 -15.37
N LEU A 86 -4.77 10.20 -15.41
CA LEU A 86 -5.83 10.41 -16.39
C LEU A 86 -7.09 10.83 -15.64
N VAL A 87 -7.70 11.93 -16.06
CA VAL A 87 -8.93 12.46 -15.46
C VAL A 87 -10.06 12.28 -16.45
N SER A 88 -11.14 11.69 -16.03
CA SER A 88 -12.36 11.52 -16.83
C SER A 88 -12.97 12.89 -17.15
N ARG A 89 -13.49 13.05 -18.37
CA ARG A 89 -14.22 14.26 -18.79
C ARG A 89 -15.70 14.21 -18.42
N TYR A 90 -16.22 13.06 -18.05
CA TYR A 90 -17.66 12.80 -17.82
C TYR A 90 -18.03 12.81 -16.34
N ASP A 91 -17.15 12.27 -15.54
CA ASP A 91 -17.30 12.19 -14.10
C ASP A 91 -15.95 12.55 -13.44
N LYS A 92 -15.88 12.67 -12.16
CA LYS A 92 -14.63 13.00 -11.45
C LYS A 92 -13.72 11.80 -11.23
N THR A 93 -13.84 10.73 -12.04
CA THR A 93 -12.99 9.55 -11.94
C THR A 93 -11.56 9.88 -12.37
N VAL A 94 -10.60 9.45 -11.56
CA VAL A 94 -9.17 9.64 -11.84
C VAL A 94 -8.47 8.29 -11.82
N LYS A 95 -7.80 7.96 -12.93
CA LYS A 95 -6.95 6.77 -13.03
C LYS A 95 -5.49 7.17 -12.88
N TYR A 96 -4.79 6.46 -12.01
CA TYR A 96 -3.36 6.60 -11.77
C TYR A 96 -2.59 5.40 -12.29
N LEU A 97 -1.37 5.66 -12.78
CA LEU A 97 -0.29 4.70 -12.87
C LEU A 97 0.72 5.08 -11.80
N PHE A 98 0.91 4.22 -10.81
CA PHE A 98 1.90 4.41 -9.75
C PHE A 98 3.12 3.56 -10.02
N SER A 99 4.32 4.10 -9.75
CA SER A 99 5.57 3.35 -9.73
C SER A 99 6.11 3.25 -8.30
N PHE A 100 6.87 2.18 -8.05
CA PHE A 100 7.54 1.91 -6.78
C PHE A 100 9.07 2.01 -6.91
N ASN A 101 9.79 1.75 -5.83
CA ASN A 101 11.24 1.93 -5.77
C ASN A 101 12.02 1.02 -6.74
N ASP A 102 11.47 -0.12 -7.11
CA ASP A 102 12.05 -1.06 -8.08
C ASP A 102 11.71 -0.72 -9.55
N GLY A 103 10.88 0.31 -9.77
CA GLY A 103 10.42 0.73 -11.09
C GLY A 103 9.19 0.00 -11.61
N GLU A 104 8.68 -0.99 -10.87
CA GLU A 104 7.43 -1.66 -11.21
C GLU A 104 6.23 -0.73 -11.04
N CYS A 105 5.21 -0.96 -11.87
CA CYS A 105 4.05 -0.07 -11.94
C CYS A 105 2.73 -0.81 -11.72
N VAL A 106 1.80 -0.12 -11.07
CA VAL A 106 0.41 -0.59 -10.91
C VAL A 106 -0.60 0.52 -11.19
N GLU A 107 -1.82 0.11 -11.52
CA GLU A 107 -2.92 1.04 -11.75
C GLU A 107 -3.81 1.14 -10.51
N SER A 108 -4.36 2.34 -10.28
CA SER A 108 -5.40 2.60 -9.29
C SER A 108 -6.43 3.58 -9.85
N VAL A 109 -7.66 3.49 -9.35
CA VAL A 109 -8.76 4.36 -9.82
C VAL A 109 -9.46 4.97 -8.62
N VAL A 110 -9.54 6.30 -8.60
CA VAL A 110 -10.35 7.05 -7.63
C VAL A 110 -11.68 7.42 -8.28
N MET A 111 -12.76 7.08 -7.61
CA MET A 111 -14.13 7.33 -8.05
C MET A 111 -14.83 8.24 -7.04
N SER A 112 -15.59 9.22 -7.53
CA SER A 112 -16.37 10.14 -6.72
C SER A 112 -17.82 9.70 -6.65
N TYR A 113 -18.36 9.54 -5.44
CA TYR A 113 -19.76 9.19 -5.19
C TYR A 113 -20.41 10.25 -4.29
N LYS A 114 -21.74 10.23 -4.20
CA LYS A 114 -22.49 11.13 -3.30
C LYS A 114 -22.09 10.97 -1.82
N HIS A 115 -21.66 9.79 -1.44
CA HIS A 115 -21.27 9.42 -0.06
C HIS A 115 -19.75 9.47 0.20
N GLY A 116 -18.96 10.02 -0.73
CA GLY A 116 -17.52 10.17 -0.58
C GLY A 116 -16.71 9.57 -1.73
N TYR A 117 -15.41 9.45 -1.51
CA TYR A 117 -14.48 8.91 -2.51
C TYR A 117 -14.14 7.46 -2.22
N SER A 118 -14.19 6.65 -3.27
CA SER A 118 -13.71 5.26 -3.24
C SER A 118 -12.44 5.14 -4.08
N ILE A 119 -11.50 4.30 -3.63
CA ILE A 119 -10.33 3.96 -4.42
C ILE A 119 -10.31 2.46 -4.72
N CYS A 120 -10.07 2.13 -5.99
CA CYS A 120 -9.74 0.78 -6.42
C CYS A 120 -8.22 0.67 -6.44
N ILE A 121 -7.64 -0.24 -5.65
CA ILE A 121 -6.20 -0.45 -5.54
C ILE A 121 -5.78 -1.80 -6.07
N SER A 122 -4.52 -1.88 -6.50
CA SER A 122 -3.83 -3.10 -6.91
C SER A 122 -3.16 -3.79 -5.73
N THR A 123 -3.04 -5.10 -5.80
CA THR A 123 -2.40 -5.94 -4.76
C THR A 123 -1.17 -6.69 -5.28
N GLN A 124 -0.99 -6.73 -6.59
CA GLN A 124 0.16 -7.37 -7.24
C GLN A 124 0.58 -6.56 -8.48
N VAL A 125 1.83 -6.71 -8.90
CA VAL A 125 2.29 -6.33 -10.23
C VAL A 125 2.04 -7.50 -11.17
N GLY A 126 1.02 -7.36 -12.03
CA GLY A 126 0.50 -8.46 -12.83
C GLY A 126 -0.38 -9.42 -12.01
N CYS A 127 -0.66 -10.61 -12.57
CA CYS A 127 -1.53 -11.61 -11.94
C CYS A 127 -1.25 -13.01 -12.48
N LYS A 128 -1.23 -14.02 -11.60
CA LYS A 128 -1.00 -15.44 -11.97
C LYS A 128 -2.26 -16.16 -12.45
N MET A 129 -3.45 -15.59 -12.22
CA MET A 129 -4.73 -16.33 -12.39
C MET A 129 -5.08 -16.62 -13.83
N GLY A 130 -4.49 -15.92 -14.82
CA GLY A 130 -4.62 -16.25 -16.23
C GLY A 130 -6.01 -16.07 -16.83
N CYS A 131 -6.89 -15.26 -16.25
CA CYS A 131 -8.23 -14.98 -16.78
C CYS A 131 -8.13 -14.41 -18.20
N THR A 132 -8.73 -15.09 -19.18
CA THR A 132 -8.58 -14.79 -20.62
C THR A 132 -9.12 -13.43 -21.03
N PHE A 133 -10.11 -12.90 -20.31
CA PHE A 133 -10.71 -11.58 -20.53
C PHE A 133 -9.97 -10.44 -19.83
N CYS A 134 -9.05 -10.74 -18.88
CA CYS A 134 -8.40 -9.74 -18.04
C CYS A 134 -7.09 -9.24 -18.66
N ALA A 135 -6.96 -7.91 -18.83
CA ALA A 135 -5.74 -7.30 -19.36
C ALA A 135 -4.52 -7.58 -18.45
N THR A 136 -4.69 -7.52 -17.13
CA THR A 136 -3.64 -7.82 -16.16
C THR A 136 -3.17 -9.27 -16.26
N GLY A 137 -4.07 -10.23 -16.45
CA GLY A 137 -3.71 -11.64 -16.63
C GLY A 137 -2.85 -11.90 -17.87
N LYS A 138 -3.02 -11.09 -18.92
CA LYS A 138 -2.21 -11.16 -20.16
C LYS A 138 -0.81 -10.56 -19.99
N SER A 139 -0.60 -9.67 -19.02
CA SER A 139 0.70 -9.03 -18.77
C SER A 139 1.65 -9.92 -17.95
N GLY A 140 1.19 -11.09 -17.47
CA GLY A 140 1.97 -11.97 -16.61
C GLY A 140 1.98 -11.49 -15.16
N PHE A 141 2.86 -12.06 -14.36
CA PHE A 141 3.04 -11.77 -12.94
C PHE A 141 4.52 -11.45 -12.67
N SER A 142 4.78 -10.34 -12.01
CA SER A 142 6.11 -9.97 -11.52
C SER A 142 6.24 -10.29 -10.03
N ARG A 143 5.48 -9.62 -9.17
CA ARG A 143 5.52 -9.80 -7.72
C ARG A 143 4.24 -9.37 -7.00
N SER A 144 4.11 -9.81 -5.77
CA SER A 144 3.12 -9.29 -4.83
C SER A 144 3.53 -7.90 -4.31
N LEU A 145 2.55 -7.06 -4.00
CA LEU A 145 2.79 -5.77 -3.35
C LEU A 145 2.94 -5.93 -1.84
N ALA A 146 3.85 -5.15 -1.27
CA ALA A 146 3.98 -4.98 0.17
C ALA A 146 2.79 -4.16 0.74
N PRO A 147 2.50 -4.28 2.05
CA PRO A 147 1.45 -3.47 2.70
C PRO A 147 1.65 -1.97 2.50
N SER A 148 2.87 -1.47 2.60
CA SER A 148 3.22 -0.07 2.38
C SER A 148 2.94 0.42 0.96
N GLU A 149 3.12 -0.43 -0.05
CA GLU A 149 2.85 -0.10 -1.44
C GLU A 149 1.34 -0.01 -1.71
N MET A 150 0.53 -0.84 -1.03
CA MET A 150 -0.92 -0.72 -1.06
C MET A 150 -1.41 0.54 -0.34
N LEU A 151 -0.84 0.88 0.82
CA LEU A 151 -1.10 2.15 1.52
C LEU A 151 -0.68 3.36 0.67
N GLY A 152 0.47 3.29 0.03
CA GLY A 152 1.02 4.35 -0.80
C GLY A 152 0.12 4.77 -1.95
N GLN A 153 -0.63 3.84 -2.56
CA GLN A 153 -1.62 4.14 -3.60
C GLN A 153 -2.72 5.07 -3.06
N ILE A 154 -3.21 4.80 -1.84
CA ILE A 154 -4.26 5.58 -1.18
C ILE A 154 -3.73 6.96 -0.79
N GLU A 155 -2.63 7.01 -0.06
CA GLU A 155 -2.05 8.25 0.47
C GLU A 155 -1.63 9.22 -0.63
N THR A 156 -1.02 8.69 -1.70
CA THR A 156 -0.60 9.52 -2.82
C THR A 156 -1.79 10.07 -3.58
N ALA A 157 -2.86 9.28 -3.78
CA ALA A 157 -4.09 9.76 -4.39
C ALA A 157 -4.80 10.80 -3.53
N GLN A 158 -4.88 10.60 -2.20
CA GLN A 158 -5.46 11.57 -1.27
C GLN A 158 -4.71 12.91 -1.31
N ARG A 159 -3.38 12.87 -1.30
CA ARG A 159 -2.53 14.06 -1.34
C ARG A 159 -2.65 14.81 -2.66
N ASP A 160 -2.63 14.10 -3.80
CA ASP A 160 -2.71 14.70 -5.14
C ASP A 160 -4.08 15.38 -5.40
N LEU A 161 -5.16 14.76 -4.92
CA LEU A 161 -6.51 15.29 -5.12
C LEU A 161 -6.99 16.19 -3.97
N ASN A 162 -6.24 16.27 -2.87
CA ASN A 162 -6.62 16.95 -1.62
C ASN A 162 -8.00 16.49 -1.11
N ILE A 163 -8.21 15.17 -1.05
CA ILE A 163 -9.45 14.52 -0.61
C ILE A 163 -9.17 13.50 0.50
N ARG A 164 -10.23 13.06 1.16
CA ARG A 164 -10.21 11.88 2.02
C ARG A 164 -10.89 10.71 1.30
N ILE A 165 -10.19 9.59 1.15
CA ILE A 165 -10.76 8.33 0.71
C ILE A 165 -11.56 7.73 1.86
N SER A 166 -12.81 7.34 1.59
CA SER A 166 -13.71 6.74 2.57
C SER A 166 -13.95 5.25 2.35
N ASN A 167 -13.75 4.75 1.14
CA ASN A 167 -13.95 3.34 0.81
C ASN A 167 -12.81 2.82 -0.06
N ILE A 168 -12.48 1.55 0.12
CA ILE A 168 -11.40 0.86 -0.61
C ILE A 168 -11.97 -0.40 -1.26
N VAL A 169 -11.63 -0.63 -2.52
CA VAL A 169 -11.91 -1.89 -3.20
C VAL A 169 -10.61 -2.48 -3.72
N LEU A 170 -10.31 -3.73 -3.34
CA LEU A 170 -9.17 -4.50 -3.82
C LEU A 170 -9.61 -5.24 -5.09
N MET A 171 -9.78 -4.48 -6.18
CA MET A 171 -10.24 -4.96 -7.50
C MET A 171 -9.35 -4.43 -8.64
N GLY A 172 -8.14 -3.98 -8.32
CA GLY A 172 -7.14 -3.56 -9.30
C GLY A 172 -6.36 -4.74 -9.88
N MET A 173 -5.06 -4.53 -10.11
CA MET A 173 -4.18 -5.59 -10.61
C MET A 173 -3.88 -6.60 -9.50
N GLY A 174 -3.89 -7.91 -9.87
CA GLY A 174 -3.56 -9.02 -8.98
C GLY A 174 -4.78 -9.71 -8.37
N GLU A 175 -4.48 -10.83 -7.69
CA GLU A 175 -5.43 -11.58 -6.86
C GLU A 175 -5.09 -11.35 -5.39
N PRO A 176 -5.96 -10.68 -4.62
CA PRO A 176 -5.67 -10.36 -3.23
C PRO A 176 -5.38 -11.59 -2.36
N LEU A 177 -6.06 -12.70 -2.60
CA LEU A 177 -5.88 -13.91 -1.81
C LEU A 177 -4.61 -14.71 -2.19
N ASP A 178 -3.99 -14.45 -3.35
CA ASP A 178 -2.64 -14.95 -3.69
C ASP A 178 -1.55 -14.11 -2.98
N ASN A 179 -1.87 -12.90 -2.54
CA ASN A 179 -1.01 -12.04 -1.71
C ASN A 179 -1.55 -11.94 -0.26
N PHE A 180 -1.99 -13.05 0.30
CA PHE A 180 -2.82 -13.11 1.50
C PHE A 180 -2.22 -12.38 2.71
N ASP A 181 -0.99 -12.70 3.08
CA ASP A 181 -0.37 -12.18 4.32
C ASP A 181 -0.18 -10.67 4.26
N ASN A 182 0.30 -10.16 3.11
CA ASN A 182 0.46 -8.72 2.91
C ASN A 182 -0.90 -7.99 2.86
N VAL A 183 -1.91 -8.60 2.25
CA VAL A 183 -3.26 -8.03 2.21
C VAL A 183 -3.88 -7.99 3.61
N VAL A 184 -3.77 -9.05 4.40
CA VAL A 184 -4.25 -9.05 5.79
C VAL A 184 -3.53 -8.00 6.62
N LYS A 185 -2.22 -7.87 6.46
CA LYS A 185 -1.44 -6.84 7.14
C LYS A 185 -1.84 -5.44 6.71
N PHE A 186 -2.02 -5.20 5.41
CA PHE A 186 -2.55 -3.95 4.88
C PHE A 186 -3.91 -3.60 5.48
N LEU A 187 -4.85 -4.56 5.56
CA LEU A 187 -6.17 -4.34 6.16
C LEU A 187 -6.07 -3.85 7.61
N ARG A 188 -5.17 -4.44 8.41
CA ARG A 188 -4.91 -4.01 9.79
C ARG A 188 -4.30 -2.61 9.86
N LEU A 189 -3.34 -2.31 9.01
CA LEU A 189 -2.67 -1.00 8.96
C LEU A 189 -3.62 0.12 8.54
N VAL A 190 -4.39 -0.09 7.48
CA VAL A 190 -5.29 0.94 6.92
C VAL A 190 -6.45 1.25 7.85
N SER A 191 -6.90 0.28 8.66
CA SER A 191 -8.00 0.44 9.62
C SER A 191 -7.55 0.84 11.03
N SER A 192 -6.25 0.85 11.29
CA SER A 192 -5.69 1.29 12.58
C SER A 192 -6.08 2.73 12.90
N ASP A 193 -6.46 3.01 14.15
CA ASP A 193 -6.76 4.36 14.64
C ASP A 193 -5.55 5.32 14.51
N ASN A 194 -4.34 4.77 14.58
CA ASN A 194 -3.09 5.51 14.39
C ASN A 194 -2.67 5.59 12.91
N GLY A 195 -3.40 4.92 12.00
CA GLY A 195 -3.16 4.89 10.56
C GLY A 195 -4.11 5.81 9.77
N LEU A 196 -4.57 5.33 8.61
CA LEU A 196 -5.56 6.06 7.80
C LEU A 196 -6.97 6.04 8.39
N ASN A 197 -7.22 5.18 9.36
CA ASN A 197 -8.49 5.01 10.08
C ASN A 197 -9.70 4.84 9.14
N ILE A 198 -9.54 3.94 8.16
CA ILE A 198 -10.62 3.52 7.27
C ILE A 198 -11.18 2.21 7.80
N GLY A 199 -12.39 2.26 8.37
CA GLY A 199 -12.99 1.10 9.01
C GLY A 199 -13.18 -0.09 8.07
N MET A 200 -13.02 -1.32 8.58
CA MET A 200 -13.08 -2.57 7.81
C MET A 200 -14.35 -2.71 6.95
N ARG A 201 -15.52 -2.24 7.44
CA ARG A 201 -16.80 -2.26 6.70
C ARG A 201 -16.80 -1.40 5.43
N HIS A 202 -15.83 -0.52 5.28
CA HIS A 202 -15.64 0.31 4.10
C HIS A 202 -14.64 -0.29 3.11
N ILE A 203 -14.23 -1.54 3.33
CA ILE A 203 -13.26 -2.23 2.49
C ILE A 203 -13.93 -3.45 1.85
N THR A 204 -13.83 -3.53 0.53
CA THR A 204 -14.27 -4.69 -0.25
C THR A 204 -13.06 -5.39 -0.83
N LEU A 205 -12.93 -6.69 -0.57
CA LEU A 205 -11.94 -7.57 -1.18
C LEU A 205 -12.63 -8.41 -2.25
N SER A 206 -12.15 -8.31 -3.49
CA SER A 206 -12.61 -9.16 -4.59
C SER A 206 -11.62 -10.28 -4.85
N THR A 207 -12.11 -11.47 -5.12
CA THR A 207 -11.30 -12.65 -5.43
C THR A 207 -11.91 -13.48 -6.56
N CYS A 208 -11.05 -14.13 -7.33
CA CYS A 208 -11.48 -15.17 -8.28
C CYS A 208 -11.87 -16.49 -7.60
N GLY A 209 -11.71 -16.59 -6.27
CA GLY A 209 -12.19 -17.73 -5.49
C GLY A 209 -11.11 -18.74 -5.08
N ILE A 210 -9.98 -18.29 -4.52
CA ILE A 210 -9.01 -19.19 -3.88
C ILE A 210 -9.60 -19.72 -2.59
N VAL A 211 -10.39 -20.81 -2.70
CA VAL A 211 -11.24 -21.35 -1.64
C VAL A 211 -10.51 -21.59 -0.31
N PRO A 212 -9.31 -22.20 -0.25
CA PRO A 212 -8.60 -22.36 1.02
C PRO A 212 -8.32 -21.04 1.71
N LYS A 213 -7.97 -19.98 0.95
CA LYS A 213 -7.69 -18.64 1.49
C LYS A 213 -8.97 -17.90 1.91
N ILE A 214 -10.11 -18.18 1.28
CA ILE A 214 -11.40 -17.67 1.76
C ILE A 214 -11.70 -18.21 3.17
N TYR A 215 -11.47 -19.50 3.43
CA TYR A 215 -11.66 -20.06 4.77
C TYR A 215 -10.66 -19.52 5.78
N GLU A 216 -9.41 -19.29 5.39
CA GLU A 216 -8.41 -18.63 6.25
C GLU A 216 -8.85 -17.19 6.58
N LEU A 217 -9.31 -16.43 5.59
CA LEU A 217 -9.81 -15.07 5.78
C LEU A 217 -11.02 -15.04 6.72
N ALA A 218 -11.95 -15.97 6.57
CA ALA A 218 -13.13 -16.08 7.43
C ALA A 218 -12.78 -16.28 8.92
N LYS A 219 -11.72 -17.04 9.22
CA LYS A 219 -11.25 -17.25 10.61
C LYS A 219 -10.69 -15.98 11.26
N LEU A 220 -10.33 -14.98 10.49
CA LEU A 220 -9.82 -13.70 11.04
C LEU A 220 -10.94 -12.77 11.53
N HIS A 221 -12.20 -13.09 11.25
CA HIS A 221 -13.39 -12.32 11.64
C HIS A 221 -13.29 -10.83 11.32
N LEU A 222 -12.65 -10.49 10.19
CA LEU A 222 -12.55 -9.12 9.70
C LEU A 222 -13.90 -8.66 9.17
N GLY A 223 -14.31 -7.45 9.55
CA GLY A 223 -15.60 -6.87 9.13
C GLY A 223 -15.60 -6.30 7.69
N ILE A 224 -14.84 -6.90 6.77
CA ILE A 224 -14.77 -6.49 5.37
C ILE A 224 -15.89 -7.13 4.54
N THR A 225 -16.18 -6.56 3.36
CA THR A 225 -17.02 -7.20 2.35
C THR A 225 -16.18 -8.09 1.45
N LEU A 226 -16.54 -9.37 1.34
CA LEU A 226 -15.95 -10.28 0.36
C LEU A 226 -16.82 -10.33 -0.91
N SER A 227 -16.22 -10.09 -2.06
CA SER A 227 -16.82 -10.22 -3.38
C SER A 227 -16.16 -11.36 -4.15
N VAL A 228 -16.94 -12.31 -4.66
CA VAL A 228 -16.41 -13.42 -5.46
C VAL A 228 -16.75 -13.19 -6.92
N SER A 229 -15.73 -13.10 -7.78
CA SER A 229 -15.86 -12.97 -9.23
C SER A 229 -16.04 -14.36 -9.86
N LEU A 230 -17.27 -14.78 -10.11
CA LEU A 230 -17.54 -16.12 -10.60
C LEU A 230 -17.26 -16.26 -12.11
N HIS A 231 -17.69 -15.30 -12.93
CA HIS A 231 -17.48 -15.22 -14.38
C HIS A 231 -17.73 -16.54 -15.15
N ALA A 232 -18.56 -17.40 -14.63
CA ALA A 232 -18.96 -18.68 -15.23
C ALA A 232 -20.43 -18.63 -15.65
N PRO A 233 -20.83 -19.33 -16.74
CA PRO A 233 -22.21 -19.50 -17.09
C PRO A 233 -22.96 -20.34 -16.05
#